data_a9beb2419db3221fa0ce505d18641184
#
_entry.id   a9beb2419db3221fa0ce505d18641184
#
_cell.length_a   1.000
_cell.length_b   1.000
_cell.length_c   1.000
_cell.angle_alpha   90.00
_cell.angle_beta   90.00
_cell.angle_gamma   90.00
#
_symmetry.space_group_name_H-M   'P 1'
#
loop_
_entity.id
_entity.type
_entity.pdbx_description
1 polymer ?
#
loop_
_entity_poly.entity_id
_entity_poly.type
_entity_poly.pdbx_seq_one_letter_code
_entity_poly.pdbx_strand_id
1 'polypeptide(L)'
;MVFGTPGCDSQDQLTLQFFLNYYEFGMNLQEALDAATVHSIHFPSSFYPREAFPGQLSAENDIPAETIKKLEEKGHIINRTDAWAHGKVMGITIDTKRNLISGASAAKGIIGYCIGW
;
A
#
# COMPACT_ATOMS: atom_id res chain seq x y z
N MET A 1 5.76 15.38 6.63
CA MET A 1 5.95 14.19 5.77
C MET A 1 5.40 14.46 4.37
N VAL A 2 6.05 13.95 3.35
CA VAL A 2 5.57 13.93 1.95
C VAL A 2 5.66 12.49 1.46
N PHE A 3 4.63 12.01 0.78
CA PHE A 3 4.59 10.65 0.25
C PHE A 3 3.67 10.56 -0.96
N GLY A 4 3.83 9.52 -1.75
CA GLY A 4 3.01 9.24 -2.92
C GLY A 4 3.35 7.91 -3.57
N THR A 5 2.54 7.49 -4.52
CA THR A 5 2.70 6.25 -5.29
C THR A 5 2.18 6.44 -6.71
N PRO A 6 2.75 5.80 -7.72
CA PRO A 6 2.02 5.51 -8.95
C PRO A 6 0.92 4.48 -8.68
N GLY A 7 -0.06 4.32 -9.56
CA GLY A 7 -1.07 3.26 -9.42
C GLY A 7 -2.49 3.72 -9.71
N CYS A 8 -2.66 4.93 -10.25
CA CYS A 8 -3.95 5.43 -10.75
C CYS A 8 -5.10 5.21 -9.75
N ASP A 9 -6.08 4.37 -10.06
CA ASP A 9 -7.29 4.15 -9.26
C ASP A 9 -7.04 3.55 -7.86
N SER A 10 -5.83 3.07 -7.57
CA SER A 10 -5.48 2.51 -6.25
C SER A 10 -4.62 3.45 -5.39
N GLN A 11 -4.24 4.62 -5.91
CA GLN A 11 -3.30 5.52 -5.23
C GLN A 11 -3.78 5.98 -3.86
N ASP A 12 -5.04 6.39 -3.76
CA ASP A 12 -5.67 6.84 -2.51
C ASP A 12 -5.72 5.73 -1.46
N GLN A 13 -6.07 4.51 -1.85
CA GLN A 13 -6.13 3.37 -0.94
C GLN A 13 -4.73 2.96 -0.44
N LEU A 14 -3.73 2.93 -1.34
CA LEU A 14 -2.36 2.53 -1.00
C LEU A 14 -1.65 3.58 -0.14
N THR A 15 -1.83 4.86 -0.45
CA THR A 15 -1.27 5.95 0.36
C THR A 15 -1.90 6.03 1.73
N LEU A 16 -3.22 5.78 1.85
CA LEU A 16 -3.89 5.72 3.14
C LEU A 16 -3.35 4.58 4.01
N GLN A 17 -3.17 3.37 3.45
CA GLN A 17 -2.60 2.24 4.20
C GLN A 17 -1.19 2.55 4.70
N PHE A 18 -0.33 3.11 3.85
CA PHE A 18 1.01 3.55 4.26
C PHE A 18 0.93 4.56 5.42
N PHE A 19 0.06 5.56 5.31
CA PHE A 19 -0.11 6.57 6.34
C PHE A 19 -0.54 5.97 7.67
N LEU A 20 -1.51 5.06 7.67
CA LEU A 20 -1.99 4.37 8.87
C LEU A 20 -0.89 3.46 9.46
N ASN A 21 -0.16 2.73 8.64
CA ASN A 21 0.95 1.89 9.09
C ASN A 21 2.00 2.71 9.85
N TYR A 22 2.34 3.88 9.33
CA TYR A 22 3.32 4.76 9.94
C TYR A 22 2.77 5.46 11.20
N TYR A 23 1.58 6.05 11.14
CA TYR A 23 1.04 6.90 12.21
C TYR A 23 0.30 6.13 13.29
N GLU A 24 -0.57 5.19 12.92
CA GLU A 24 -1.43 4.50 13.87
C GLU A 24 -0.79 3.22 14.40
N PHE A 25 -0.10 2.48 13.53
CA PHE A 25 0.51 1.21 13.92
C PHE A 25 1.98 1.34 14.34
N GLY A 26 2.56 2.54 14.23
CA GLY A 26 3.89 2.85 14.75
C GLY A 26 5.03 2.17 14.01
N MET A 27 4.83 1.73 12.80
CA MET A 27 5.87 1.15 11.97
C MET A 27 6.92 2.22 11.60
N ASN A 28 8.19 1.84 11.47
CA ASN A 28 9.16 2.75 10.88
C ASN A 28 8.85 3.00 9.39
N LEU A 29 9.52 3.99 8.79
CA LEU A 29 9.20 4.43 7.44
C LEU A 29 9.31 3.32 6.39
N GLN A 30 10.35 2.49 6.47
CA GLN A 30 10.56 1.38 5.54
C GLN A 30 9.58 0.23 5.79
N GLU A 31 9.35 -0.15 7.04
CA GLU A 31 8.36 -1.17 7.41
C GLU A 31 6.96 -0.81 6.91
N ALA A 32 6.56 0.46 7.06
CA ALA A 32 5.26 0.95 6.61
C ALA A 32 5.10 0.86 5.07
N LEU A 33 6.19 1.03 4.32
CA LEU A 33 6.21 0.92 2.87
C LEU A 33 6.20 -0.53 2.39
N ASP A 34 6.89 -1.42 3.10
CA ASP A 34 7.05 -2.83 2.72
C ASP A 34 5.91 -3.71 3.23
N ALA A 35 5.08 -3.20 4.13
CA ALA A 35 3.92 -3.93 4.66
C ALA A 35 3.00 -4.43 3.54
N ALA A 36 2.43 -5.63 3.74
CA ALA A 36 1.49 -6.23 2.80
C ALA A 36 0.28 -5.32 2.57
N THR A 37 -0.15 -5.21 1.32
CA THR A 37 -1.23 -4.30 0.92
C THR A 37 -2.47 -5.05 0.44
N VAL A 38 -3.60 -4.39 0.60
CA VAL A 38 -4.90 -4.78 0.05
C VAL A 38 -5.57 -3.56 -0.56
N HIS A 39 -6.27 -3.74 -1.66
CA HIS A 39 -7.11 -2.67 -2.19
C HIS A 39 -8.39 -3.21 -2.81
N SER A 40 -9.44 -2.41 -2.76
CA SER A 40 -10.72 -2.73 -3.38
C SER A 40 -10.67 -2.46 -4.88
N ILE A 41 -11.17 -3.42 -5.65
CA ILE A 41 -11.39 -3.29 -7.10
C ILE A 41 -12.90 -3.31 -7.43
N HIS A 42 -13.72 -2.94 -6.45
CA HIS A 42 -15.18 -2.94 -6.52
C HIS A 42 -15.72 -1.96 -7.56
N PHE A 43 -15.12 -0.76 -7.64
CA PHE A 43 -15.59 0.29 -8.53
C PHE A 43 -15.10 0.10 -9.97
N PRO A 44 -15.83 0.63 -10.96
CA PRO A 44 -15.36 0.64 -12.33
C PRO A 44 -14.01 1.35 -12.46
N SER A 45 -13.10 0.72 -13.20
CA SER A 45 -11.81 1.33 -13.54
C SER A 45 -12.01 2.64 -14.30
N SER A 46 -11.14 3.62 -14.04
CA SER A 46 -11.09 4.84 -14.86
C SER A 46 -10.58 4.58 -16.28
N PHE A 47 -9.99 3.43 -16.53
CA PHE A 47 -9.49 3.01 -17.84
C PHE A 47 -10.51 2.19 -18.62
N TYR A 48 -10.51 2.36 -19.95
CA TYR A 48 -11.31 1.51 -20.83
C TYR A 48 -10.80 0.04 -20.76
N PRO A 49 -11.69 -0.96 -20.71
CA PRO A 49 -13.13 -0.95 -20.88
C PRO A 49 -13.96 -0.66 -19.60
N ARG A 50 -13.36 -0.11 -18.54
CA ARG A 50 -14.03 0.25 -17.28
C ARG A 50 -14.54 -0.98 -16.52
N GLU A 51 -13.74 -2.02 -16.48
CA GLU A 51 -14.05 -3.23 -15.73
C GLU A 51 -14.31 -2.91 -14.26
N ALA A 52 -15.24 -3.64 -13.67
CA ALA A 52 -15.58 -3.56 -12.26
C ALA A 52 -15.71 -4.97 -11.67
N PHE A 53 -15.26 -5.14 -10.45
CA PHE A 53 -15.30 -6.42 -9.75
C PHE A 53 -16.01 -6.26 -8.39
N PRO A 54 -17.36 -6.19 -8.40
CA PRO A 54 -18.13 -5.94 -7.18
C PRO A 54 -17.82 -6.93 -6.06
N GLY A 55 -17.53 -6.40 -4.87
CA GLY A 55 -17.19 -7.21 -3.69
C GLY A 55 -15.78 -7.76 -3.66
N GLN A 56 -14.95 -7.51 -4.69
CA GLN A 56 -13.58 -8.03 -4.73
C GLN A 56 -12.57 -7.12 -4.04
N LEU A 57 -11.64 -7.78 -3.36
CA LEU A 57 -10.41 -7.20 -2.82
C LEU A 57 -9.20 -7.88 -3.48
N SER A 58 -8.26 -7.10 -3.95
CA SER A 58 -6.94 -7.59 -4.33
C SER A 58 -6.05 -7.56 -3.10
N ALA A 59 -5.47 -8.71 -2.73
CA ALA A 59 -4.73 -8.87 -1.48
C ALA A 59 -3.40 -9.60 -1.71
N GLU A 60 -2.30 -9.02 -1.24
CA GLU A 60 -0.98 -9.66 -1.32
C GLU A 60 -0.92 -10.94 -0.49
N ASN A 61 -0.13 -11.92 -0.93
CA ASN A 61 -0.01 -13.23 -0.30
C ASN A 61 0.58 -13.19 1.12
N ASP A 62 1.24 -12.09 1.49
CA ASP A 62 1.81 -11.88 2.83
C ASP A 62 0.75 -11.49 3.87
N ILE A 63 -0.50 -11.21 3.46
CA ILE A 63 -1.59 -10.99 4.40
C ILE A 63 -1.94 -12.32 5.08
N PRO A 64 -1.99 -12.35 6.43
CA PRO A 64 -2.25 -13.59 7.17
C PRO A 64 -3.53 -14.29 6.73
N ALA A 65 -3.46 -15.63 6.58
CA ALA A 65 -4.59 -16.44 6.13
C ALA A 65 -5.84 -16.29 7.00
N GLU A 66 -5.67 -16.09 8.31
CA GLU A 66 -6.78 -15.83 9.23
C GLU A 66 -7.51 -14.51 8.89
N THR A 67 -6.76 -13.47 8.52
CA THR A 67 -7.34 -12.19 8.09
C THR A 67 -8.13 -12.36 6.81
N ILE A 68 -7.57 -13.08 5.85
CA ILE A 68 -8.25 -13.39 4.58
C ILE A 68 -9.56 -14.15 4.85
N LYS A 69 -9.51 -15.20 5.65
CA LYS A 69 -10.70 -15.98 6.01
C LYS A 69 -11.79 -15.10 6.64
N LYS A 70 -11.44 -14.21 7.55
CA LYS A 70 -12.39 -13.26 8.16
C LYS A 70 -13.00 -12.28 7.16
N LEU A 71 -12.25 -11.89 6.13
CA LEU A 71 -12.77 -11.05 5.05
C LEU A 71 -13.74 -11.82 4.15
N GLU A 72 -13.43 -13.07 3.82
CA GLU A 72 -14.31 -13.98 3.07
C GLU A 72 -15.62 -14.26 3.83
N GLU A 73 -15.54 -14.49 5.14
CA GLU A 73 -16.72 -14.66 6.02
C GLU A 73 -17.62 -13.41 6.05
N LYS A 74 -17.08 -12.23 5.79
CA LYS A 74 -17.82 -10.97 5.63
C LYS A 74 -18.39 -10.77 4.23
N GLY A 75 -18.15 -11.71 3.30
CA GLY A 75 -18.68 -11.69 1.94
C GLY A 75 -17.75 -11.05 0.90
N HIS A 76 -16.49 -10.77 1.23
CA HIS A 76 -15.52 -10.31 0.24
C HIS A 76 -15.03 -11.48 -0.62
N ILE A 77 -14.86 -11.21 -1.90
CA ILE A 77 -14.20 -12.11 -2.85
C ILE A 77 -12.72 -11.71 -2.90
N ILE A 78 -11.83 -12.62 -2.49
CA ILE A 78 -10.40 -12.29 -2.38
C ILE A 78 -9.65 -12.75 -3.63
N ASN A 79 -9.09 -11.78 -4.36
CA ASN A 79 -8.14 -12.03 -5.43
C ASN A 79 -6.72 -11.97 -4.84
N ARG A 80 -6.07 -13.14 -4.71
CA ARG A 80 -4.71 -13.24 -4.18
C ARG A 80 -3.70 -12.86 -5.24
N THR A 81 -2.78 -12.01 -4.87
CA THR A 81 -1.66 -11.59 -5.73
C THR A 81 -0.33 -11.98 -5.09
N ASP A 82 0.72 -11.96 -5.88
CA ASP A 82 2.06 -12.20 -5.35
C ASP A 82 2.41 -11.18 -4.25
N ALA A 83 3.32 -11.58 -3.37
CA ALA A 83 3.92 -10.66 -2.43
C ALA A 83 4.56 -9.48 -3.18
N TRP A 84 4.41 -8.27 -2.64
CA TRP A 84 4.97 -7.07 -3.22
C TRP A 84 4.42 -6.68 -4.61
N ALA A 85 3.23 -7.14 -4.95
CA ALA A 85 2.58 -6.80 -6.22
C ALA A 85 2.07 -5.35 -6.27
N HIS A 86 1.75 -4.77 -5.13
CA HIS A 86 1.11 -3.47 -5.01
C HIS A 86 1.90 -2.50 -4.12
N GLY A 87 1.51 -1.22 -4.11
CA GLY A 87 1.99 -0.28 -3.12
C GLY A 87 3.41 0.22 -3.33
N LYS A 88 3.68 0.79 -4.49
CA LYS A 88 4.98 1.41 -4.83
C LYS A 88 5.14 2.79 -4.19
N VAL A 89 4.80 2.90 -2.90
CA VAL A 89 4.83 4.17 -2.18
C VAL A 89 6.27 4.58 -1.91
N MET A 90 6.52 5.88 -1.98
CA MET A 90 7.76 6.51 -1.53
C MET A 90 7.41 7.61 -0.53
N GLY A 91 8.27 7.83 0.46
CA GLY A 91 8.01 8.83 1.48
C GLY A 91 9.27 9.50 2.03
N ILE A 92 9.11 10.74 2.44
CA ILE A 92 10.13 11.53 3.13
C ILE A 92 9.49 12.13 4.38
N THR A 93 10.17 11.99 5.51
CA THR A 93 9.80 12.60 6.78
C THR A 93 10.86 13.60 7.23
N ILE A 94 10.43 14.63 7.95
CA ILE A 94 11.32 15.63 8.56
C ILE A 94 11.03 15.66 10.05
N ASP A 95 12.02 15.31 10.84
CA ASP A 95 12.02 15.50 12.29
C ASP A 95 12.70 16.84 12.60
N THR A 96 11.90 17.86 12.84
CA THR A 96 12.41 19.22 13.12
C THR A 96 13.11 19.34 14.48
N LYS A 97 12.83 18.43 15.42
CA LYS A 97 13.48 18.44 16.73
C LYS A 97 14.90 17.91 16.67
N ARG A 98 15.11 16.90 15.80
CA ARG A 98 16.43 16.27 15.62
C ARG A 98 17.18 16.84 14.40
N ASN A 99 16.54 17.71 13.64
CA ASN A 99 17.04 18.22 12.35
C ASN A 99 17.42 17.05 11.39
N LEU A 100 16.56 16.05 11.32
CA LEU A 100 16.77 14.83 10.56
C LEU A 100 15.76 14.69 9.43
N ILE A 101 16.24 14.41 8.24
CA ILE A 101 15.43 14.03 7.09
C ILE A 101 15.60 12.53 6.87
N SER A 102 14.49 11.81 6.81
CA SER A 102 14.48 10.37 6.52
C SER A 102 13.68 10.12 5.24
N GLY A 103 14.25 9.37 4.32
CA GLY A 103 13.58 8.95 3.09
C GLY A 103 13.55 7.43 2.98
N ALA A 104 12.46 6.90 2.40
CA ALA A 104 12.37 5.49 2.06
C ALA A 104 11.55 5.29 0.78
N SER A 105 11.81 4.19 0.09
CA SER A 105 11.12 3.75 -1.11
C SER A 105 10.74 2.29 -0.96
N ALA A 106 9.49 1.94 -1.29
CA ALA A 106 9.07 0.55 -1.30
C ALA A 106 9.89 -0.27 -2.29
N ALA A 107 10.34 -1.47 -1.87
CA ALA A 107 11.07 -2.40 -2.73
C ALA A 107 10.15 -3.11 -3.76
N LYS A 108 8.87 -2.77 -3.78
CA LYS A 108 7.80 -3.44 -4.52
C LYS A 108 7.83 -3.14 -6.03
N GLY A 109 8.62 -3.88 -6.79
CA GLY A 109 8.57 -3.90 -8.25
C GLY A 109 9.01 -2.63 -8.99
N ILE A 110 9.53 -1.62 -8.28
CA ILE A 110 10.22 -0.46 -8.85
C ILE A 110 11.58 -0.34 -8.19
N ILE A 111 12.60 -0.09 -8.99
CA ILE A 111 13.92 0.26 -8.46
C ILE A 111 13.85 1.72 -8.01
N GLY A 112 13.55 1.92 -6.73
CA GLY A 112 13.63 3.20 -6.06
C GLY A 112 14.77 3.19 -5.04
N TYR A 113 15.38 4.33 -4.82
CA TYR A 113 16.37 4.50 -3.76
C TYR A 113 16.27 5.91 -3.18
N CYS A 114 16.65 6.05 -1.92
CA CYS A 114 16.78 7.34 -1.27
C CYS A 114 18.26 7.67 -1.13
N ILE A 115 18.62 8.88 -1.49
CA ILE A 115 19.99 9.41 -1.36
C ILE A 115 19.93 10.73 -0.61
N GLY A 116 20.88 10.98 0.29
CA GLY A 116 21.02 12.22 1.03
C GLY A 116 22.50 12.52 1.29
N TRP A 117 22.81 13.79 1.47
CA TRP A 117 24.15 14.31 1.82
C TRP A 117 24.03 15.48 2.79
#